data_e23697aa3e3f2a6ac7624a9ce56f3e15
#
_entry.id   e23697aa3e3f2a6ac7624a9ce56f3e15
#
_cell.length_a   1.000
_cell.length_b   1.000
_cell.length_c   1.000
_cell.angle_alpha   90.00
_cell.angle_beta   90.00
_cell.angle_gamma   90.00
#
_symmetry.space_group_name_H-M   'P 1'
#
loop_
_entity.id
_entity.type
_entity.pdbx_description
1 polymer ?
#
loop_
_entity_poly.entity_id
_entity_poly.type
_entity_poly.pdbx_seq_one_letter_code
_entity_poly.pdbx_strand_id
1 'polypeptide(L)'
;MDGWLALAMSSLKDLAVLLDIEALAEPSATSFVNRDPVKQLISDRLRDATTRAWLDILEPAGVWSAEVLDWRALSAEPGWVATEIVQSVQTPGGGSFRTTRCPIRYNGARLVNDRPAPKLGEHGSVAAEVEETAT
;
A
#
# COMPACT_ATOMS: atom_id res chain seq x y z
N MET A 1 15.53 6.39 -13.87
CA MET A 1 14.59 5.92 -12.85
C MET A 1 13.20 6.15 -13.37
N ASP A 2 12.42 5.09 -13.48
CA ASP A 2 11.07 5.13 -14.07
C ASP A 2 9.96 4.85 -13.04
N GLY A 3 10.34 4.42 -11.81
CA GLY A 3 9.37 4.11 -10.76
C GLY A 3 10.01 3.62 -9.48
N TRP A 4 9.20 2.99 -8.66
CA TRP A 4 9.58 2.34 -7.41
C TRP A 4 9.14 0.88 -7.45
N LEU A 5 10.01 -0.02 -6.98
CA LEU A 5 9.75 -1.45 -6.86
C LEU A 5 9.62 -1.82 -5.38
N ALA A 6 8.52 -2.46 -5.02
CA ALA A 6 8.36 -3.11 -3.72
C ALA A 6 8.84 -4.56 -3.83
N LEU A 7 9.70 -4.98 -2.89
CA LEU A 7 10.12 -6.37 -2.72
C LEU A 7 9.60 -6.87 -1.38
N ALA A 8 8.92 -7.99 -1.38
CA ALA A 8 8.54 -8.67 -0.15
C ALA A 8 9.71 -9.51 0.40
N MET A 9 9.50 -10.09 1.58
CA MET A 9 10.49 -10.96 2.21
C MET A 9 10.86 -12.12 1.28
N SER A 10 12.12 -12.19 0.92
CA SER A 10 12.70 -13.21 0.05
C SER A 10 14.04 -13.68 0.61
N SER A 11 14.48 -14.85 0.18
CA SER A 11 15.82 -15.33 0.52
C SER A 11 16.88 -14.40 -0.07
N LEU A 12 17.79 -13.90 0.77
CA LEU A 12 18.90 -13.07 0.30
C LEU A 12 19.81 -13.85 -0.67
N LYS A 13 19.91 -15.17 -0.52
CA LYS A 13 20.68 -16.03 -1.44
C LYS A 13 20.05 -16.07 -2.82
N ASP A 14 18.72 -16.14 -2.91
CA ASP A 14 18.03 -16.13 -4.18
C ASP A 14 18.15 -14.75 -4.84
N LEU A 15 18.00 -13.68 -4.06
CA LEU A 15 18.22 -12.31 -4.53
C LEU A 15 19.67 -12.07 -4.98
N ALA A 16 20.66 -12.69 -4.33
CA ALA A 16 22.06 -12.62 -4.76
C ALA A 16 22.24 -13.06 -6.21
N VAL A 17 21.59 -14.18 -6.56
CA VAL A 17 21.64 -14.72 -7.93
C VAL A 17 20.83 -13.86 -8.90
N LEU A 18 19.58 -13.53 -8.54
CA LEU A 18 18.68 -12.81 -9.44
C LEU A 18 19.11 -11.37 -9.73
N LEU A 19 19.73 -10.72 -8.74
CA LEU A 19 20.22 -9.35 -8.85
C LEU A 19 21.72 -9.27 -9.19
N ASP A 20 22.41 -10.42 -9.26
CA ASP A 20 23.87 -10.46 -9.47
C ASP A 20 24.63 -9.64 -8.41
N ILE A 21 24.34 -9.92 -7.13
CA ILE A 21 24.97 -9.26 -5.96
C ILE A 21 25.52 -10.35 -5.03
N GLU A 22 26.78 -10.74 -5.20
CA GLU A 22 27.41 -11.80 -4.41
C GLU A 22 27.37 -11.52 -2.90
N ALA A 23 27.51 -10.26 -2.50
CA ALA A 23 27.51 -9.86 -1.08
C ALA A 23 26.21 -10.24 -0.34
N LEU A 24 25.09 -10.46 -1.03
CA LEU A 24 23.85 -10.91 -0.40
C LEU A 24 23.89 -12.40 -0.01
N ALA A 25 24.77 -13.18 -0.60
CA ALA A 25 24.94 -14.60 -0.27
C ALA A 25 25.76 -14.83 1.02
N GLU A 26 26.48 -13.82 1.47
CA GLU A 26 27.32 -13.88 2.66
C GLU A 26 26.49 -14.06 3.94
N PRO A 27 26.92 -14.89 4.90
CA PRO A 27 26.20 -15.08 6.15
C PRO A 27 25.98 -13.77 6.94
N SER A 28 26.90 -12.83 6.81
CA SER A 28 26.81 -11.51 7.45
C SER A 28 25.65 -10.65 6.93
N ALA A 29 25.20 -10.89 5.71
CA ALA A 29 24.08 -10.16 5.10
C ALA A 29 22.75 -10.36 5.88
N THR A 30 22.56 -11.50 6.55
CA THR A 30 21.38 -11.80 7.37
C THR A 30 21.40 -11.13 8.74
N SER A 31 22.51 -10.52 9.13
CA SER A 31 22.63 -9.82 10.41
C SER A 31 21.76 -8.55 10.43
N PHE A 32 21.06 -8.34 11.54
CA PHE A 32 20.29 -7.10 11.76
C PHE A 32 21.15 -5.84 11.63
N VAL A 33 22.41 -5.92 12.03
CA VAL A 33 23.38 -4.81 11.95
C VAL A 33 23.65 -4.42 10.48
N ASN A 34 23.60 -5.37 9.57
CA ASN A 34 23.87 -5.16 8.15
C ASN A 34 22.62 -4.88 7.31
N ARG A 35 21.47 -4.72 7.95
CA ARG A 35 20.19 -4.48 7.25
C ARG A 35 20.25 -3.27 6.31
N ASP A 36 20.75 -2.15 6.77
CA ASP A 36 20.78 -0.92 5.97
C ASP A 36 21.82 -0.97 4.85
N PRO A 37 23.07 -1.47 5.06
CA PRO A 37 23.97 -1.79 3.95
C PRO A 37 23.38 -2.72 2.90
N VAL A 38 22.70 -3.79 3.30
CA VAL A 38 22.05 -4.73 2.38
C VAL A 38 20.94 -4.05 1.56
N LYS A 39 20.10 -3.24 2.20
CA LYS A 39 19.08 -2.43 1.50
C LYS A 39 19.70 -1.47 0.49
N GLN A 40 20.82 -0.86 0.84
CA GLN A 40 21.52 0.06 -0.06
C GLN A 40 22.06 -0.67 -1.28
N LEU A 41 22.71 -1.83 -1.12
CA LEU A 41 23.19 -2.65 -2.23
C LEU A 41 22.06 -3.03 -3.20
N ILE A 42 20.93 -3.50 -2.67
CA ILE A 42 19.75 -3.84 -3.48
C ILE A 42 19.23 -2.58 -4.19
N SER A 43 19.08 -1.47 -3.47
CA SER A 43 18.56 -0.22 -4.02
C SER A 43 19.44 0.31 -5.15
N ASP A 44 20.76 0.23 -5.00
CA ASP A 44 21.69 0.70 -6.02
C ASP A 44 21.62 -0.17 -7.27
N ARG A 45 21.57 -1.49 -7.11
CA ARG A 45 21.45 -2.43 -8.22
C ARG A 45 20.13 -2.27 -9.00
N LEU A 46 19.03 -2.04 -8.30
CA LEU A 46 17.73 -1.84 -8.93
C LEU A 46 17.67 -0.59 -9.82
N ARG A 47 18.56 0.38 -9.63
CA ARG A 47 18.65 1.58 -10.49
C ARG A 47 19.26 1.30 -11.87
N ASP A 48 19.89 0.16 -12.07
CA ASP A 48 20.56 -0.18 -13.32
C ASP A 48 19.60 -0.57 -14.45
N ALA A 49 18.33 -0.86 -14.13
CA ALA A 49 17.31 -1.20 -15.11
C ALA A 49 15.94 -0.58 -14.76
N THR A 50 14.97 -0.75 -15.64
CA THR A 50 13.61 -0.28 -15.44
C THR A 50 12.85 -1.19 -14.46
N THR A 51 11.83 -0.64 -13.80
CA THR A 51 10.92 -1.40 -12.92
C THR A 51 10.38 -2.64 -13.66
N ARG A 52 9.95 -2.48 -14.90
CA ARG A 52 9.40 -3.57 -15.70
C ARG A 52 10.45 -4.67 -15.97
N ALA A 53 11.68 -4.30 -16.30
CA ALA A 53 12.73 -5.26 -16.55
C ALA A 53 13.04 -6.10 -15.30
N TRP A 54 13.01 -5.49 -14.13
CA TRP A 54 13.17 -6.21 -12.87
C TRP A 54 12.00 -7.13 -12.55
N LEU A 55 10.77 -6.71 -12.78
CA LEU A 55 9.59 -7.57 -12.60
C LEU A 55 9.64 -8.80 -13.51
N ASP A 56 10.07 -8.64 -14.77
CA ASP A 56 10.22 -9.75 -15.72
C ASP A 56 11.25 -10.81 -15.28
N ILE A 57 12.17 -10.45 -14.38
CA ILE A 57 13.15 -11.37 -13.77
C ILE A 57 12.62 -11.96 -12.46
N LEU A 58 12.05 -11.12 -11.61
CA LEU A 58 11.71 -11.48 -10.22
C LEU A 58 10.42 -12.28 -10.10
N GLU A 59 9.38 -11.92 -10.85
CA GLU A 59 8.08 -12.60 -10.79
C GLU A 59 8.16 -14.07 -11.23
N PRO A 60 8.80 -14.43 -12.38
CA PRO A 60 8.95 -15.83 -12.78
C PRO A 60 9.78 -16.67 -11.80
N ALA A 61 10.69 -16.00 -11.06
CA ALA A 61 11.49 -16.66 -10.02
C ALA A 61 10.74 -16.85 -8.70
N GLY A 62 9.47 -16.44 -8.62
CA GLY A 62 8.64 -16.56 -7.43
C GLY A 62 8.94 -15.52 -6.34
N VAL A 63 9.69 -14.47 -6.66
CA VAL A 63 9.92 -13.34 -5.75
C VAL A 63 8.70 -12.43 -5.78
N TRP A 64 8.09 -12.23 -4.62
CA TRP A 64 6.97 -11.30 -4.50
C TRP A 64 7.46 -9.87 -4.66
N SER A 65 7.19 -9.35 -5.82
CA SER A 65 7.58 -8.01 -6.23
C SER A 65 6.42 -7.31 -6.93
N ALA A 66 6.36 -6.00 -6.82
CA ALA A 66 5.35 -5.21 -7.50
C ALA A 66 5.86 -3.78 -7.73
N GLU A 67 5.39 -3.17 -8.80
CA GLU A 67 5.54 -1.73 -8.99
C GLU A 67 4.73 -0.96 -7.94
N VAL A 68 5.33 0.08 -7.38
CA VAL A 68 4.62 1.00 -6.48
C VAL A 68 3.91 2.05 -7.31
N LEU A 69 2.60 1.94 -7.35
CA LEU A 69 1.73 2.82 -8.15
C LEU A 69 1.35 4.08 -7.38
N ASP A 70 1.25 5.20 -8.08
CA ASP A 70 0.56 6.38 -7.58
C ASP A 70 -0.97 6.17 -7.62
N TRP A 71 -1.74 7.10 -7.02
CA TRP A 71 -3.19 6.99 -6.98
C TRP A 71 -3.86 7.01 -8.36
N ARG A 72 -3.26 7.68 -9.34
CA ARG A 72 -3.78 7.72 -10.70
C ARG A 72 -3.61 6.37 -11.37
N ALA A 73 -2.40 5.81 -11.34
CA ALA A 73 -2.09 4.52 -11.91
C ALA A 73 -2.89 3.40 -11.21
N LEU A 74 -2.91 3.38 -9.86
CA LEU A 74 -3.69 2.41 -9.09
C LEU A 74 -5.18 2.45 -9.45
N SER A 75 -5.77 3.65 -9.64
CA SER A 75 -7.19 3.77 -9.96
C SER A 75 -7.56 3.26 -11.37
N ALA A 76 -6.59 3.10 -12.24
CA ALA A 76 -6.75 2.54 -13.59
C ALA A 76 -6.53 1.01 -13.63
N GLU A 77 -5.97 0.42 -12.57
CA GLU A 77 -5.69 -1.00 -12.53
C GLU A 77 -6.98 -1.84 -12.58
N PRO A 78 -7.04 -2.86 -13.44
CA PRO A 78 -8.22 -3.74 -13.56
C PRO A 78 -8.62 -4.36 -12.22
N GLY A 79 -7.66 -4.76 -11.39
CA GLY A 79 -7.90 -5.29 -10.05
C GLY A 79 -8.58 -4.28 -9.14
N TRP A 80 -8.14 -3.03 -9.14
CA TRP A 80 -8.78 -1.94 -8.39
C TRP A 80 -10.21 -1.70 -8.86
N VAL A 81 -10.42 -1.60 -10.17
CA VAL A 81 -11.75 -1.39 -10.76
C VAL A 81 -12.69 -2.54 -10.39
N ALA A 82 -12.23 -3.78 -10.46
CA ALA A 82 -13.02 -4.97 -10.12
C ALA A 82 -13.41 -5.03 -8.63
N THR A 83 -12.68 -4.37 -7.73
CA THR A 83 -13.06 -4.29 -6.30
C THR A 83 -14.29 -3.43 -6.08
N GLU A 84 -14.59 -2.49 -6.98
CA GLU A 84 -15.61 -1.45 -6.83
C GLU A 84 -15.49 -0.74 -5.47
N ILE A 85 -14.25 -0.47 -5.08
CA ILE A 85 -13.95 0.10 -3.76
C ILE A 85 -14.24 1.60 -3.67
N VAL A 86 -14.43 2.26 -4.81
CA VAL A 86 -14.68 3.70 -4.86
C VAL A 86 -16.17 3.99 -4.63
N GLN A 87 -16.46 4.93 -3.76
CA GLN A 87 -17.80 5.48 -3.53
C GLN A 87 -17.77 7.01 -3.64
N SER A 88 -18.94 7.61 -3.87
CA SER A 88 -19.13 9.06 -3.80
C SER A 88 -19.83 9.43 -2.50
N VAL A 89 -19.31 10.45 -1.82
CA VAL A 89 -19.89 10.98 -0.58
C VAL A 89 -20.29 12.42 -0.82
N GLN A 90 -21.50 12.78 -0.38
CA GLN A 90 -21.98 14.15 -0.46
C GLN A 90 -21.29 15.00 0.61
N THR A 91 -21.05 16.28 0.30
CA THR A 91 -20.56 17.22 1.30
C THR A 91 -21.71 18.06 1.86
N PRO A 92 -21.63 18.56 3.11
CA PRO A 92 -22.66 19.42 3.69
C PRO A 92 -22.89 20.71 2.89
N GLY A 93 -21.98 21.10 2.00
CA GLY A 93 -22.11 22.27 1.12
C GLY A 93 -22.72 21.99 -0.25
N GLY A 94 -23.26 20.77 -0.49
CA GLY A 94 -23.90 20.41 -1.77
C GLY A 94 -22.95 19.90 -2.85
N GLY A 95 -21.64 19.73 -2.56
CA GLY A 95 -20.67 19.08 -3.43
C GLY A 95 -20.60 17.59 -3.19
N SER A 96 -19.79 16.89 -4.01
CA SER A 96 -19.45 15.48 -3.78
C SER A 96 -17.95 15.25 -3.99
N PHE A 97 -17.41 14.23 -3.35
CA PHE A 97 -16.06 13.75 -3.59
C PHE A 97 -16.03 12.23 -3.64
N ARG A 98 -15.03 11.71 -4.35
CA ARG A 98 -14.78 10.28 -4.43
C ARG A 98 -13.85 9.85 -3.31
N THR A 99 -14.19 8.77 -2.64
CA THR A 99 -13.38 8.15 -1.60
C THR A 99 -13.50 6.64 -1.66
N THR A 100 -12.72 5.94 -0.86
CA THR A 100 -12.87 4.49 -0.71
C THR A 100 -13.97 4.17 0.28
N ARG A 101 -14.77 3.13 -0.02
CA ARG A 101 -15.69 2.52 0.94
C ARG A 101 -14.94 1.56 1.86
N CYS A 102 -15.64 1.02 2.85
CA CYS A 102 -15.13 -0.09 3.65
C CYS A 102 -14.82 -1.30 2.72
N PRO A 103 -13.61 -1.89 2.77
CA PRO A 103 -13.24 -3.02 1.93
C PRO A 103 -13.95 -4.33 2.33
N ILE A 104 -14.49 -4.39 3.55
CA ILE A 104 -15.16 -5.57 4.09
C ILE A 104 -16.49 -5.80 3.36
N ARG A 105 -16.82 -7.07 3.13
CA ARG A 105 -18.14 -7.51 2.69
C ARG A 105 -18.82 -8.25 3.85
N TYR A 106 -20.08 -7.98 4.08
CA TYR A 106 -20.90 -8.71 5.05
C TYR A 106 -21.97 -9.53 4.31
N ASN A 107 -21.94 -10.84 4.49
CA ASN A 107 -22.79 -11.76 3.73
C ASN A 107 -22.75 -11.52 2.20
N GLY A 108 -21.59 -11.25 1.65
CA GLY A 108 -21.39 -10.90 0.25
C GLY A 108 -21.78 -9.47 -0.13
N ALA A 109 -22.51 -8.75 0.71
CA ALA A 109 -22.91 -7.38 0.46
C ALA A 109 -21.76 -6.39 0.73
N ARG A 110 -21.70 -5.34 -0.08
CA ARG A 110 -20.77 -4.22 0.10
C ARG A 110 -21.30 -3.25 1.15
N LEU A 111 -20.42 -2.83 2.05
CA LEU A 111 -20.77 -1.78 3.00
C LEU A 111 -20.48 -0.42 2.36
N VAL A 112 -21.52 0.34 2.13
CA VAL A 112 -21.47 1.69 1.56
C VAL A 112 -22.05 2.66 2.57
N ASN A 113 -21.40 3.81 2.77
CA ASN A 113 -21.89 4.88 3.59
C ASN A 113 -21.67 6.21 2.84
N ASP A 114 -22.74 6.87 2.47
CA ASP A 114 -22.76 8.14 1.75
C ASP A 114 -22.81 9.36 2.69
N ARG A 115 -22.84 9.13 4.00
CA ARG A 115 -22.84 10.22 4.98
C ARG A 115 -21.54 11.01 4.90
N PRO A 116 -21.63 12.34 4.84
CA PRO A 116 -20.45 13.19 4.90
C PRO A 116 -19.80 13.15 6.29
N ALA A 117 -18.54 13.59 6.35
CA ALA A 117 -17.94 13.92 7.64
C ALA A 117 -18.75 15.05 8.31
N PRO A 118 -18.96 15.00 9.64
CA PRO A 118 -19.67 16.04 10.34
C PRO A 118 -18.95 17.38 10.25
N LYS A 119 -19.69 18.47 10.31
CA LYS A 119 -19.12 19.80 10.47
C LYS A 119 -18.51 19.96 11.86
N LEU A 120 -17.56 20.87 11.99
CA LEU A 120 -16.99 21.19 13.29
C LEU A 120 -18.11 21.59 14.26
N GLY A 121 -18.23 20.87 15.39
CA GLY A 121 -19.25 21.12 16.41
C GLY A 121 -20.65 20.56 16.09
N GLU A 122 -20.84 19.80 14.99
CA GLU A 122 -22.17 19.30 14.56
C GLU A 122 -22.82 18.37 15.58
N HIS A 123 -22.01 17.59 16.31
CA HIS A 123 -22.53 16.66 17.33
C HIS A 123 -22.53 17.25 18.76
N GLY A 124 -22.26 18.52 18.90
CA GLY A 124 -22.23 19.17 20.21
C GLY A 124 -21.11 18.67 21.12
N SER A 125 -21.24 18.93 22.41
CA SER A 125 -20.29 18.41 23.41
C SER A 125 -20.76 17.06 23.93
N VAL A 126 -20.15 15.99 23.54
CA VAL A 126 -20.37 14.64 24.09
C VAL A 126 -20.13 14.61 25.62
N ALA A 127 -19.38 15.57 26.16
CA ALA A 127 -19.10 15.69 27.58
C ALA A 127 -20.37 16.14 28.38
N ALA A 128 -21.33 16.82 27.76
CA ALA A 128 -22.54 17.24 28.45
C ALA A 128 -23.54 16.10 28.71
N GLU A 129 -23.54 15.05 27.88
CA GLU A 129 -24.47 13.92 28.05
C GLU A 129 -24.01 12.93 29.14
N VAL A 130 -22.71 12.92 29.48
CA VAL A 130 -22.15 12.00 30.49
C VAL A 130 -22.44 12.52 31.92
N GLU A 131 -22.60 13.81 32.11
CA GLU A 131 -22.92 14.40 33.43
C GLU A 131 -24.41 14.21 33.82
N GLU A 132 -25.33 14.14 32.86
CA GLU A 132 -26.76 13.98 33.13
C GLU A 132 -27.17 12.55 33.51
N THR A 133 -26.35 11.54 33.21
CA THR A 133 -26.60 10.14 33.55
C THR A 133 -25.95 9.69 34.86
N ALA A 134 -25.20 10.55 35.55
CA ALA A 134 -24.48 10.24 36.78
C ALA A 134 -25.20 10.79 38.07
N THR A 135 -26.44 11.26 37.97
CA THR A 135 -27.27 11.72 39.10
C THR A 135 -28.43 10.76 39.33
#